data_ddacf551e5ad4afeb986976d28390c9d
#
_entry.id   ddacf551e5ad4afeb986976d28390c9d
#
_cell.length_a   1.000
_cell.length_b   1.000
_cell.length_c   1.000
_cell.angle_alpha   90.00
_cell.angle_beta   90.00
_cell.angle_gamma   90.00
#
_symmetry.space_group_name_H-M   'P 1'
#
loop_
_entity.id
_entity.type
_entity.pdbx_description
1 polymer ?
#
loop_
_entity_poly.entity_id
_entity_poly.type
_entity_poly.pdbx_seq_one_letter_code
_entity_poly.pdbx_strand_id
1 'polypeptide(L)'
;MGTFNLLQNAKKNPWSIVILIGLAAFVVWALYDEIHDMRQAATDYDYCYHLSYLYEIICKTVFACLYFIMIYLTYINKQFSRWSIRLFYVSAIALLFHFMIAGFMFDYVCAHVGADHLDKLPSLARTIFGSPAFFIILSLFFVPKFIKDTMKLKEEQELTI
;
A
#
# COMPACT_ATOMS: atom_id res chain seq x y z
N MET A 1 14.57 24.98 1.45
CA MET A 1 13.97 24.04 0.49
C MET A 1 14.89 22.85 0.38
N GLY A 2 14.68 21.81 1.19
CA GLY A 2 15.49 20.58 1.12
C GLY A 2 15.06 19.79 -0.10
N THR A 3 15.86 19.79 -1.13
CA THR A 3 15.72 18.87 -2.26
C THR A 3 15.78 17.44 -1.74
N PHE A 4 14.79 16.67 -2.12
CA PHE A 4 14.64 15.26 -1.77
C PHE A 4 15.81 14.48 -2.43
N ASN A 5 16.92 14.38 -1.73
CA ASN A 5 18.14 13.74 -2.23
C ASN A 5 18.11 12.23 -1.98
N LEU A 6 17.04 11.54 -2.46
CA LEU A 6 16.99 10.08 -2.53
C LEU A 6 18.22 9.52 -3.27
N LEU A 7 18.61 10.18 -4.37
CA LEU A 7 19.77 9.80 -5.18
C LEU A 7 21.12 9.98 -4.47
N GLN A 8 21.26 10.97 -3.58
CA GLN A 8 22.50 11.16 -2.81
C GLN A 8 22.66 10.11 -1.69
N ASN A 9 21.55 9.71 -1.05
CA ASN A 9 21.60 8.64 -0.04
C ASN A 9 21.71 7.25 -0.68
N ALA A 10 21.17 7.06 -1.87
CA ALA A 10 21.33 5.84 -2.66
C ALA A 10 22.80 5.63 -3.12
N LYS A 11 23.54 6.72 -3.38
CA LYS A 11 24.99 6.63 -3.65
C LYS A 11 25.79 6.08 -2.47
N LYS A 12 25.29 6.24 -1.23
CA LYS A 12 25.96 5.71 -0.03
C LYS A 12 25.69 4.23 0.23
N ASN A 13 24.64 3.66 -0.36
CA ASN A 13 24.32 2.25 -0.18
C ASN A 13 23.76 1.64 -1.48
N PRO A 14 24.64 1.13 -2.37
CA PRO A 14 24.24 0.58 -3.67
C PRO A 14 23.29 -0.62 -3.54
N TRP A 15 23.34 -1.36 -2.43
CA TRP A 15 22.45 -2.49 -2.19
C TRP A 15 20.98 -2.09 -2.08
N SER A 16 20.69 -0.89 -1.60
CA SER A 16 19.31 -0.37 -1.53
C SER A 16 18.71 -0.22 -2.92
N ILE A 17 19.49 0.19 -3.91
CA ILE A 17 19.05 0.32 -5.30
C ILE A 17 18.78 -1.05 -5.90
N VAL A 18 19.68 -2.00 -5.68
CA VAL A 18 19.54 -3.38 -6.19
C VAL A 18 18.28 -4.03 -5.62
N ILE A 19 18.02 -3.89 -4.32
CA ILE A 19 16.82 -4.41 -3.68
C ILE A 19 15.56 -3.75 -4.27
N LEU A 20 15.57 -2.43 -4.48
CA LEU A 20 14.42 -1.69 -5.01
C LEU A 20 14.11 -2.09 -6.45
N ILE A 21 15.13 -2.26 -7.28
CA ILE A 21 14.99 -2.76 -8.65
C ILE A 21 14.46 -4.20 -8.64
N GLY A 22 14.99 -5.07 -7.77
CA GLY A 22 14.54 -6.45 -7.62
C GLY A 22 13.07 -6.53 -7.20
N LEU A 23 12.65 -5.71 -6.24
CA LEU A 23 11.24 -5.63 -5.82
C LEU A 23 10.33 -5.12 -6.94
N ALA A 24 10.76 -4.08 -7.67
CA ALA A 24 9.99 -3.55 -8.80
C ALA A 24 9.85 -4.61 -9.91
N ALA A 25 10.93 -5.31 -10.26
CA ALA A 25 10.92 -6.39 -11.23
C ALA A 25 10.00 -7.54 -10.80
N PHE A 26 10.03 -7.91 -9.50
CA PHE A 26 9.15 -8.93 -8.94
C PHE A 26 7.67 -8.53 -9.04
N VAL A 27 7.32 -7.28 -8.72
CA VAL A 27 5.95 -6.78 -8.84
C VAL A 27 5.47 -6.80 -10.29
N VAL A 28 6.32 -6.34 -11.22
CA VAL A 28 5.99 -6.36 -12.66
C VAL A 28 5.79 -7.79 -13.15
N TRP A 29 6.63 -8.72 -12.73
CA TRP A 29 6.49 -10.12 -13.07
C TRP A 29 5.20 -10.72 -12.50
N ALA A 30 4.88 -10.49 -11.22
CA ALA A 30 3.68 -10.98 -10.59
C ALA A 30 2.39 -10.43 -11.24
N LEU A 31 2.40 -9.13 -11.61
CA LEU A 31 1.28 -8.52 -12.35
C LEU A 31 1.12 -9.15 -13.74
N TYR A 32 2.22 -9.41 -14.43
CA TYR A 32 2.19 -10.04 -15.74
C TYR A 32 1.63 -11.47 -15.67
N ASP A 33 2.09 -12.24 -14.69
CA ASP A 33 1.68 -13.62 -14.45
C ASP A 33 0.17 -13.71 -14.19
N GLU A 34 -0.35 -12.91 -13.26
CA GLU A 34 -1.79 -12.87 -12.95
C GLU A 34 -2.64 -12.39 -14.14
N ILE A 35 -2.18 -11.41 -14.93
CA ILE A 35 -2.88 -10.97 -16.14
C ILE A 35 -2.88 -12.08 -17.20
N HIS A 36 -1.80 -12.84 -17.31
CA HIS A 36 -1.70 -13.96 -18.23
C HIS A 36 -2.68 -15.06 -17.87
N ASP A 37 -2.68 -15.46 -16.59
CA ASP A 37 -3.56 -16.51 -16.07
C ASP A 37 -5.04 -16.10 -16.14
N MET A 38 -5.35 -14.83 -15.83
CA MET A 38 -6.69 -14.28 -16.00
C MET A 38 -7.19 -14.38 -17.46
N ARG A 39 -6.30 -14.16 -18.45
CA ARG A 39 -6.66 -14.30 -19.88
C ARG A 39 -6.87 -15.74 -20.33
N GLN A 40 -6.28 -16.69 -19.63
CA GLN A 40 -6.39 -18.12 -19.90
C GLN A 40 -7.46 -18.80 -19.04
N ALA A 41 -8.13 -18.06 -18.18
CA ALA A 41 -9.16 -18.59 -17.29
C ALA A 41 -10.25 -19.33 -18.11
N ALA A 42 -10.48 -20.58 -17.77
CA ALA A 42 -11.45 -21.43 -18.47
C ALA A 42 -12.87 -21.26 -17.91
N THR A 43 -12.99 -20.77 -16.69
CA THR A 43 -14.25 -20.57 -15.98
C THR A 43 -14.37 -19.15 -15.45
N ASP A 44 -15.60 -18.68 -15.24
CA ASP A 44 -15.85 -17.38 -14.61
C ASP A 44 -15.27 -17.33 -13.19
N TYR A 45 -15.25 -18.45 -12.49
CA TYR A 45 -14.61 -18.55 -11.17
C TYR A 45 -13.11 -18.34 -11.26
N ASP A 46 -12.40 -18.99 -12.18
CA ASP A 46 -10.96 -18.85 -12.35
C ASP A 46 -10.61 -17.39 -12.68
N TYR A 47 -11.41 -16.78 -13.56
CA TYR A 47 -11.26 -15.36 -13.89
C TYR A 47 -11.42 -14.47 -12.65
N CYS A 48 -12.47 -14.66 -11.85
CA CYS A 48 -12.71 -13.89 -10.62
C CYS A 48 -11.61 -14.11 -9.57
N TYR A 49 -11.06 -15.32 -9.51
CA TYR A 49 -9.96 -15.68 -8.63
C TYR A 49 -8.71 -14.86 -8.97
N HIS A 50 -8.24 -14.93 -10.22
CA HIS A 50 -7.07 -14.19 -10.68
C HIS A 50 -7.28 -12.67 -10.63
N LEU A 51 -8.48 -12.19 -10.94
CA LEU A 51 -8.84 -10.78 -10.80
C LEU A 51 -8.73 -10.30 -9.35
N SER A 52 -9.16 -11.11 -8.39
CA SER A 52 -9.06 -10.79 -6.96
C SER A 52 -7.60 -10.73 -6.49
N TYR A 53 -6.76 -11.64 -6.96
CA TYR A 53 -5.32 -11.64 -6.69
C TYR A 53 -4.60 -10.46 -7.33
N LEU A 54 -4.91 -10.15 -8.58
CA LEU A 54 -4.39 -8.98 -9.27
C LEU A 54 -4.68 -7.69 -8.47
N TYR A 55 -5.92 -7.55 -8.02
CA TYR A 55 -6.34 -6.44 -7.19
C TYR A 55 -5.54 -6.39 -5.86
N GLU A 56 -5.36 -7.53 -5.20
CA GLU A 56 -4.56 -7.66 -3.98
C GLU A 56 -3.12 -7.21 -4.19
N ILE A 57 -2.46 -7.64 -5.26
CA ILE A 57 -1.07 -7.26 -5.59
C ILE A 57 -0.97 -5.75 -5.79
N ILE A 58 -1.90 -5.15 -6.55
CA ILE A 58 -1.93 -3.71 -6.78
C ILE A 58 -2.09 -2.95 -5.45
N CYS A 59 -3.05 -3.34 -4.62
CA CYS A 59 -3.27 -2.71 -3.33
C CYS A 59 -2.07 -2.82 -2.41
N LYS A 60 -1.49 -4.01 -2.26
CA LYS A 60 -0.29 -4.23 -1.44
C LYS A 60 0.88 -3.37 -1.92
N THR A 61 1.08 -3.28 -3.23
CA THR A 61 2.15 -2.47 -3.81
C THR A 61 1.97 -0.99 -3.52
N VAL A 62 0.77 -0.45 -3.74
CA VAL A 62 0.46 0.96 -3.48
C VAL A 62 0.67 1.30 -1.99
N PHE A 63 0.11 0.49 -1.09
CA PHE A 63 0.26 0.73 0.33
C PHE A 63 1.70 0.54 0.80
N ALA A 64 2.41 -0.48 0.33
CA ALA A 64 3.82 -0.67 0.65
C ALA A 64 4.68 0.54 0.23
N CYS A 65 4.44 1.10 -0.96
CA CYS A 65 5.13 2.31 -1.43
C CYS A 65 4.83 3.51 -0.52
N LEU A 66 3.56 3.75 -0.18
CA LEU A 66 3.17 4.85 0.71
C LEU A 66 3.83 4.72 2.08
N TYR A 67 3.82 3.51 2.67
CA TYR A 67 4.44 3.25 3.96
C TYR A 67 5.96 3.36 3.92
N PHE A 68 6.59 2.87 2.87
CA PHE A 68 8.03 3.01 2.69
C PHE A 68 8.45 4.48 2.66
N ILE A 69 7.70 5.33 1.93
CA ILE A 69 7.94 6.76 1.89
C ILE A 69 7.73 7.39 3.29
N MET A 70 6.68 7.00 4.01
CA MET A 70 6.42 7.48 5.38
C MET A 70 7.56 7.09 6.34
N ILE A 71 8.01 5.83 6.30
CA ILE A 71 9.14 5.34 7.11
C ILE A 71 10.40 6.13 6.78
N TYR A 72 10.70 6.29 5.51
CA TYR A 72 11.87 7.02 5.05
C TYR A 72 11.87 8.46 5.57
N LEU A 73 10.77 9.19 5.40
CA LEU A 73 10.67 10.58 5.84
C LEU A 73 10.74 10.72 7.36
N THR A 74 10.13 9.80 8.10
CA THR A 74 9.98 9.92 9.55
C THR A 74 11.21 9.44 10.31
N TYR A 75 11.81 8.32 9.88
CA TYR A 75 12.89 7.65 10.63
C TYR A 75 14.28 7.86 10.05
N ILE A 76 14.40 7.86 8.72
CA ILE A 76 15.70 7.93 8.06
C ILE A 76 16.12 9.38 7.86
N ASN A 77 15.23 10.19 7.29
CA ASN A 77 15.53 11.60 7.03
C ASN A 77 15.38 12.49 8.26
N LYS A 78 14.75 11.99 9.34
CA LYS A 78 14.49 12.71 10.60
C LYS A 78 13.90 14.12 10.42
N GLN A 79 13.41 14.42 9.24
CA GLN A 79 12.72 15.66 8.92
C GLN A 79 11.22 15.42 9.04
N PHE A 80 10.68 15.77 10.20
CA PHE A 80 9.25 15.91 10.35
C PHE A 80 8.82 17.15 9.58
N SER A 81 8.37 16.96 8.36
CA SER A 81 7.96 18.05 7.48
C SER A 81 6.44 18.01 7.27
N ARG A 82 5.90 19.12 6.78
CA ARG A 82 4.51 19.21 6.33
C ARG A 82 4.15 18.09 5.32
N TRP A 83 5.14 17.51 4.63
CA TRP A 83 4.98 16.39 3.71
C TRP A 83 4.62 15.08 4.42
N SER A 84 5.17 14.80 5.60
CA SER A 84 4.83 13.60 6.38
C SER A 84 3.35 13.62 6.79
N ILE A 85 2.85 14.80 7.16
CA ILE A 85 1.44 15.02 7.49
C ILE A 85 0.55 14.78 6.26
N ARG A 86 0.92 15.36 5.12
CA ARG A 86 0.17 15.17 3.86
C ARG A 86 0.13 13.72 3.44
N LEU A 87 1.25 12.99 3.55
CA LEU A 87 1.29 11.57 3.22
C LEU A 87 0.39 10.73 4.12
N PHE A 88 0.30 11.09 5.41
CA PHE A 88 -0.66 10.43 6.31
C PHE A 88 -2.10 10.61 5.83
N TYR A 89 -2.50 11.84 5.46
CA TYR A 89 -3.84 12.08 4.90
C TYR A 89 -4.04 11.37 3.56
N VAL A 90 -3.04 11.37 2.68
CA VAL A 90 -3.12 10.64 1.40
C VAL A 90 -3.31 9.14 1.64
N SER A 91 -2.61 8.56 2.63
CA SER A 91 -2.78 7.14 2.99
C SER A 91 -4.17 6.85 3.55
N ALA A 92 -4.73 7.74 4.37
CA ALA A 92 -6.08 7.60 4.89
C ALA A 92 -7.14 7.68 3.78
N ILE A 93 -6.98 8.63 2.85
CA ILE A 93 -7.86 8.77 1.69
C ILE A 93 -7.74 7.54 0.77
N ALA A 94 -6.51 7.08 0.49
CA ALA A 94 -6.28 5.86 -0.29
C ALA A 94 -6.96 4.64 0.33
N LEU A 95 -6.98 4.55 1.66
CA LEU A 95 -7.67 3.48 2.38
C LEU A 95 -9.19 3.54 2.19
N LEU A 96 -9.78 4.74 2.27
CA LEU A 96 -11.22 4.91 2.02
C LEU A 96 -11.57 4.51 0.58
N PHE A 97 -10.79 4.95 -0.40
CA PHE A 97 -10.96 4.55 -1.79
C PHE A 97 -10.81 3.04 -1.98
N HIS A 98 -9.85 2.42 -1.29
CA HIS A 98 -9.70 0.98 -1.32
C HIS A 98 -10.98 0.27 -0.88
N PHE A 99 -11.58 0.66 0.25
CA PHE A 99 -12.82 0.03 0.72
C PHE A 99 -13.98 0.21 -0.26
N MET A 100 -14.10 1.37 -0.89
CA MET A 100 -15.12 1.59 -1.93
C MET A 100 -14.90 0.67 -3.13
N ILE A 101 -13.67 0.63 -3.66
CA ILE A 101 -13.34 -0.20 -4.83
C ILE A 101 -13.47 -1.68 -4.47
N ALA A 102 -13.03 -2.09 -3.27
CA ALA A 102 -13.17 -3.48 -2.79
C ALA A 102 -14.63 -3.91 -2.71
N GLY A 103 -15.54 -3.01 -2.29
CA GLY A 103 -16.98 -3.28 -2.31
C GLY A 103 -17.48 -3.56 -3.72
N PHE A 104 -17.19 -2.70 -4.69
CA PHE A 104 -17.56 -2.91 -6.09
C PHE A 104 -16.94 -4.17 -6.69
N MET A 105 -15.68 -4.45 -6.38
CA MET A 105 -14.99 -5.67 -6.80
C MET A 105 -15.68 -6.92 -6.25
N PHE A 106 -16.05 -6.90 -4.98
CA PHE A 106 -16.73 -8.02 -4.35
C PHE A 106 -18.12 -8.25 -4.93
N ASP A 107 -18.90 -7.20 -5.15
CA ASP A 107 -20.20 -7.27 -5.82
C ASP A 107 -20.08 -7.86 -7.23
N TYR A 108 -19.05 -7.44 -7.97
CA TYR A 108 -18.76 -7.99 -9.30
C TYR A 108 -18.43 -9.49 -9.21
N VAL A 109 -17.56 -9.89 -8.28
CA VAL A 109 -17.20 -11.29 -8.06
C VAL A 109 -18.43 -12.13 -7.67
N CYS A 110 -19.27 -11.63 -6.76
CA CYS A 110 -20.52 -12.31 -6.37
C CYS A 110 -21.46 -12.53 -7.55
N ALA A 111 -21.51 -11.59 -8.50
CA ALA A 111 -22.37 -11.71 -9.67
C ALA A 111 -21.88 -12.73 -10.72
N HIS A 112 -20.57 -13.01 -10.74
CA HIS A 112 -19.94 -13.85 -11.77
C HIS A 112 -19.47 -15.21 -11.25
N VAL A 113 -19.33 -15.38 -9.92
CA VAL A 113 -19.02 -16.70 -9.33
C VAL A 113 -20.25 -17.62 -9.52
N GLY A 114 -20.06 -18.73 -10.20
CA GLY A 114 -21.12 -19.71 -10.41
C GLY A 114 -21.62 -20.33 -9.10
N ALA A 115 -22.86 -20.86 -9.14
CA ALA A 115 -23.52 -21.45 -7.97
C ALA A 115 -22.67 -22.58 -7.30
N ASP A 116 -21.87 -23.28 -8.08
CA ASP A 116 -21.00 -24.36 -7.62
C ASP A 116 -19.79 -23.91 -6.80
N HIS A 117 -19.54 -22.60 -6.74
CA HIS A 117 -18.37 -22.01 -6.08
C HIS A 117 -18.73 -20.97 -4.99
N LEU A 118 -19.99 -20.88 -4.61
CA LEU A 118 -20.45 -19.95 -3.57
C LEU A 118 -19.76 -20.15 -2.21
N ASP A 119 -19.34 -21.38 -1.93
CA ASP A 119 -18.56 -21.74 -0.74
C ASP A 119 -17.19 -21.08 -0.69
N LYS A 120 -16.66 -20.63 -1.83
CA LYS A 120 -15.35 -19.98 -1.97
C LYS A 120 -15.41 -18.46 -1.86
N LEU A 121 -16.60 -17.85 -1.86
CA LEU A 121 -16.78 -16.39 -1.69
C LEU A 121 -16.09 -15.81 -0.44
N PRO A 122 -16.12 -16.47 0.73
CA PRO A 122 -15.41 -15.94 1.90
C PRO A 122 -13.90 -15.83 1.73
N SER A 123 -13.28 -16.73 0.96
CA SER A 123 -11.84 -16.66 0.66
C SER A 123 -11.53 -15.53 -0.30
N LEU A 124 -12.35 -15.32 -1.33
CA LEU A 124 -12.22 -14.19 -2.26
C LEU A 124 -12.45 -12.85 -1.56
N ALA A 125 -13.44 -12.77 -0.66
CA ALA A 125 -13.66 -11.60 0.17
C ALA A 125 -12.43 -11.27 1.03
N ARG A 126 -11.79 -12.28 1.63
CA ARG A 126 -10.56 -12.08 2.41
C ARG A 126 -9.42 -11.55 1.56
N THR A 127 -9.28 -12.02 0.33
CA THR A 127 -8.28 -11.51 -0.62
C THR A 127 -8.54 -10.06 -0.99
N ILE A 128 -9.78 -9.70 -1.28
CA ILE A 128 -10.17 -8.36 -1.70
C ILE A 128 -10.06 -7.34 -0.54
N PHE A 129 -10.58 -7.68 0.64
CA PHE A 129 -10.64 -6.75 1.77
C PHE A 129 -9.46 -6.87 2.75
N GLY A 130 -8.76 -8.01 2.76
CA GLY A 130 -7.75 -8.31 3.78
C GLY A 130 -6.43 -7.57 3.62
N SER A 131 -6.08 -7.14 2.41
CA SER A 131 -4.81 -6.50 2.11
C SER A 131 -4.48 -5.27 2.94
N PRO A 132 -5.42 -4.33 3.22
CA PRO A 132 -5.09 -3.12 3.95
C PRO A 132 -5.10 -3.30 5.47
N ALA A 133 -5.66 -4.37 6.02
CA ALA A 133 -5.74 -4.57 7.48
C ALA A 133 -4.35 -4.52 8.14
N PHE A 134 -3.34 -5.14 7.53
CA PHE A 134 -1.96 -5.09 8.00
C PHE A 134 -1.40 -3.66 8.01
N PHE A 135 -1.70 -2.88 6.98
CA PHE A 135 -1.26 -1.49 6.88
C PHE A 135 -1.98 -0.57 7.85
N ILE A 136 -3.25 -0.84 8.16
CA ILE A 136 -3.98 -0.12 9.21
C ILE A 136 -3.27 -0.32 10.56
N ILE A 137 -2.94 -1.56 10.90
CA ILE A 137 -2.22 -1.88 12.12
C ILE A 137 -0.86 -1.18 12.16
N LEU A 138 -0.10 -1.22 11.07
CA LEU A 138 1.15 -0.49 10.96
C LEU A 138 0.97 1.02 11.16
N SER A 139 -0.09 1.61 10.62
CA SER A 139 -0.40 3.03 10.80
C SER A 139 -0.52 3.41 12.27
N LEU A 140 -1.13 2.56 13.08
CA LEU A 140 -1.29 2.80 14.52
C LEU A 140 0.04 2.92 15.25
N PHE A 141 1.10 2.27 14.78
CA PHE A 141 2.44 2.42 15.36
C PHE A 141 3.09 3.76 15.04
N PHE A 142 2.71 4.40 13.94
CA PHE A 142 3.26 5.70 13.56
C PHE A 142 2.56 6.87 14.25
N VAL A 143 1.28 6.71 14.62
CA VAL A 143 0.48 7.78 15.25
C VAL A 143 1.13 8.34 16.52
N PRO A 144 1.58 7.53 17.50
CA PRO A 144 2.21 8.06 18.71
C PRO A 144 3.47 8.85 18.45
N LYS A 145 4.31 8.38 17.51
CA LYS A 145 5.52 9.10 17.12
C LYS A 145 5.18 10.42 16.45
N PHE A 146 4.19 10.39 15.58
CA PHE A 146 3.69 11.56 14.86
C PHE A 146 3.20 12.65 15.84
N ILE A 147 2.41 12.26 16.85
CA ILE A 147 1.92 13.16 17.90
C ILE A 147 3.11 13.75 18.68
N LYS A 148 4.04 12.90 19.13
CA LYS A 148 5.20 13.32 19.90
C LYS A 148 6.08 14.33 19.14
N ASP A 149 6.37 14.08 17.88
CA ASP A 149 7.20 14.95 17.05
C ASP A 149 6.46 16.27 16.75
N THR A 150 5.14 16.26 16.63
CA THR A 150 4.31 17.48 16.46
C THR A 150 4.30 18.33 17.73
N MET A 151 4.17 17.71 18.90
CA MET A 151 4.21 18.40 20.19
C MET A 151 5.57 19.08 20.40
N LYS A 152 6.66 18.35 20.10
CA LYS A 152 8.01 18.90 20.21
C LYS A 152 8.24 20.13 19.31
N LEU A 153 7.72 20.08 18.08
CA LEU A 153 7.78 21.22 17.16
C LEU A 153 7.00 22.44 17.69
N LYS A 154 5.87 22.19 18.33
CA LYS A 154 5.06 23.25 18.94
C LYS A 154 5.81 23.90 20.10
N GLU A 155 6.41 23.11 20.98
CA GLU A 155 7.24 23.61 22.09
C GLU A 155 8.44 24.45 21.59
N GLU A 156 9.13 23.99 20.54
CA GLU A 156 10.24 24.74 19.93
C GLU A 156 9.77 26.06 19.31
N GLN A 157 8.56 26.13 18.77
CA GLN A 157 7.98 27.36 18.24
C GLN A 157 7.55 28.34 19.33
N GLU A 158 7.03 27.85 20.46
CA GLU A 158 6.64 28.70 21.60
C GLU A 158 7.84 29.29 22.35
N LEU A 159 8.99 28.61 22.29
CA LEU A 159 10.24 29.12 22.90
C LEU A 159 10.98 30.15 22.03
N THR A 160 10.56 30.36 20.78
CA THR A 160 11.23 31.26 19.83
C THR A 160 10.51 32.60 19.68
N ILE A 161 9.43 32.82 20.45
CA ILE A 161 8.71 34.08 20.57
C ILE A 161 9.11 34.77 21.88
#